data_67e19fbea6fe11d136eb4357c115259c
#
_entry.id   67e19fbea6fe11d136eb4357c115259c
#
_cell.length_a   1.000
_cell.length_b   1.000
_cell.length_c   1.000
_cell.angle_alpha   90.00
_cell.angle_beta   90.00
_cell.angle_gamma   90.00
#
_symmetry.space_group_name_H-M   'P 1'
#
loop_
_entity.id
_entity.type
_entity.pdbx_description
1 polymer ?
#
loop_
_entity_poly.entity_id
_entity_poly.type
_entity_poly.pdbx_seq_one_letter_code
_entity_poly.pdbx_strand_id
1 'polypeptide(L)'
;MKQTLSSFVFLFEELLSCIEVIGVDDTIQTLQDAKSRSLIKSDFTIEFIINAVSDVTSISKDKIINGKDKNDDRKMALALCVHFLKNEFNYSYKDLSPLLKKDTSALSKYNSFVKKLPNESKTEFDKKLESYIKKVKLKIAEKKLND
;
A
#
# COMPACT_ATOMS: atom_id res chain seq x y z
N MET A 1 18.58 3.31 27.58
CA MET A 1 19.36 4.49 27.21
C MET A 1 20.70 4.19 26.54
N LYS A 2 21.50 3.21 27.00
CA LYS A 2 22.77 2.85 26.34
C LYS A 2 22.60 2.35 24.88
N GLN A 3 21.52 1.62 24.57
CA GLN A 3 21.23 1.14 23.21
C GLN A 3 20.87 2.27 22.23
N THR A 4 20.21 3.32 22.69
CA THR A 4 19.80 4.47 21.85
C THR A 4 20.99 5.31 21.43
N LEU A 5 22.00 5.52 22.32
CA LEU A 5 23.19 6.27 22.02
C LEU A 5 24.09 5.53 21.02
N SER A 6 24.27 4.22 21.21
CA SER A 6 25.02 3.35 20.29
C SER A 6 24.41 3.32 18.89
N SER A 7 23.07 3.22 18.79
CA SER A 7 22.36 3.27 17.51
C SER A 7 22.51 4.63 16.83
N PHE A 8 22.53 5.71 17.58
CA PHE A 8 22.69 7.07 17.06
C PHE A 8 24.10 7.30 16.50
N VAL A 9 25.13 6.84 17.23
CA VAL A 9 26.52 6.90 16.77
C VAL A 9 26.69 6.10 15.48
N PHE A 10 26.16 4.89 15.42
CA PHE A 10 26.20 4.04 14.25
C PHE A 10 25.55 4.72 13.04
N LEU A 11 24.35 5.30 13.19
CA LEU A 11 23.66 6.04 12.13
C LEU A 11 24.46 7.24 11.66
N PHE A 12 25.14 7.93 12.56
CA PHE A 12 25.96 9.08 12.21
C PHE A 12 27.21 8.68 11.42
N GLU A 13 27.85 7.59 11.82
CA GLU A 13 29.00 7.02 11.09
C GLU A 13 28.60 6.54 9.69
N GLU A 14 27.46 5.87 9.54
CA GLU A 14 26.92 5.45 8.24
C GLU A 14 26.60 6.66 7.37
N LEU A 15 26.05 7.74 7.94
CA LEU A 15 25.77 8.98 7.21
C LEU A 15 27.03 9.61 6.68
N LEU A 16 28.09 9.72 7.49
CA LEU A 16 29.39 10.24 7.08
C LEU A 16 30.00 9.38 5.96
N SER A 17 29.91 8.06 6.08
CA SER A 17 30.36 7.14 5.04
C SER A 17 29.61 7.34 3.71
N CYS A 18 28.31 7.54 3.75
CA CYS A 18 27.52 7.87 2.55
C CYS A 18 28.00 9.17 1.90
N ILE A 19 28.25 10.21 2.69
CA ILE A 19 28.72 11.50 2.19
C ILE A 19 30.09 11.36 1.50
N GLU A 20 30.98 10.54 2.07
CA GLU A 20 32.30 10.30 1.47
C GLU A 20 32.22 9.55 0.14
N VAL A 21 31.27 8.61 0.01
CA VAL A 21 31.14 7.74 -1.17
C VAL A 21 30.36 8.42 -2.30
N ILE A 22 29.22 9.03 -2.01
CA ILE A 22 28.31 9.57 -3.03
C ILE A 22 28.20 11.09 -3.06
N GLY A 23 28.81 11.79 -2.10
CA GLY A 23 28.74 13.23 -1.98
C GLY A 23 27.55 13.75 -1.17
N VAL A 24 27.58 15.02 -0.84
CA VAL A 24 26.57 15.67 0.03
C VAL A 24 25.19 15.72 -0.64
N ASP A 25 25.16 16.14 -1.91
CA ASP A 25 23.89 16.36 -2.63
C ASP A 25 23.14 15.05 -2.84
N ASP A 26 23.83 13.98 -3.27
CA ASP A 26 23.24 12.68 -3.46
C ASP A 26 22.81 12.03 -2.13
N THR A 27 23.54 12.28 -1.05
CA THR A 27 23.14 11.86 0.30
C THR A 27 21.86 12.56 0.74
N ILE A 28 21.75 13.87 0.53
CA ILE A 28 20.53 14.65 0.84
C ILE A 28 19.36 14.13 0.01
N GLN A 29 19.55 13.89 -1.27
CA GLN A 29 18.51 13.34 -2.15
C GLN A 29 18.03 11.97 -1.66
N THR A 30 18.96 11.08 -1.31
CA THR A 30 18.63 9.74 -0.77
C THR A 30 17.83 9.83 0.53
N LEU A 31 18.19 10.74 1.44
CA LEU A 31 17.46 10.97 2.69
C LEU A 31 16.05 11.54 2.43
N GLN A 32 15.92 12.45 1.47
CA GLN A 32 14.63 13.01 1.08
C GLN A 32 13.73 11.93 0.47
N ASP A 33 14.26 11.05 -0.36
CA ASP A 33 13.54 9.93 -0.94
C ASP A 33 13.11 8.93 0.13
N ALA A 34 13.97 8.63 1.10
CA ALA A 34 13.64 7.77 2.23
C ALA A 34 12.55 8.39 3.12
N LYS A 35 12.62 9.70 3.37
CA LYS A 35 11.58 10.45 4.09
C LYS A 35 10.25 10.42 3.35
N SER A 36 10.26 10.64 2.04
CA SER A 36 9.06 10.57 1.21
C SER A 36 8.41 9.19 1.24
N ARG A 37 9.23 8.13 1.16
CA ARG A 37 8.74 6.75 1.30
C ARG A 37 8.16 6.45 2.69
N SER A 38 8.73 7.02 3.74
CA SER A 38 8.21 6.89 5.11
C SER A 38 6.88 7.62 5.27
N LEU A 39 6.73 8.79 4.66
CA LEU A 39 5.48 9.55 4.66
C LEU A 39 4.37 8.86 3.85
N ILE A 40 4.74 8.08 2.83
CA ILE A 40 3.79 7.29 2.03
C ILE A 40 3.08 6.21 2.88
N LYS A 41 3.69 5.73 3.95
CA LYS A 41 3.09 4.78 4.91
C LYS A 41 2.27 5.45 6.02
N SER A 42 1.72 6.62 5.80
CA SER A 42 0.89 7.31 6.78
C SER A 42 -0.55 6.77 6.81
N ASP A 43 -1.25 6.98 7.93
CA ASP A 43 -2.68 6.67 8.05
C ASP A 43 -3.50 7.33 6.94
N PHE A 44 -3.08 8.50 6.48
CA PHE A 44 -3.67 9.20 5.35
C PHE A 44 -3.63 8.39 4.06
N THR A 45 -2.53 7.68 3.79
CA THR A 45 -2.40 6.83 2.60
C THR A 45 -3.38 5.66 2.64
N ILE A 46 -3.52 5.02 3.80
CA ILE A 46 -4.45 3.92 4.01
C ILE A 46 -5.89 4.40 3.77
N GLU A 47 -6.25 5.50 4.39
CA GLU A 47 -7.58 6.11 4.23
C GLU A 47 -7.85 6.51 2.78
N PHE A 48 -6.88 7.09 2.11
CA PHE A 48 -6.99 7.45 0.69
C PHE A 48 -7.28 6.21 -0.18
N ILE A 49 -6.54 5.12 0.00
CA ILE A 49 -6.76 3.90 -0.78
C ILE A 49 -8.13 3.28 -0.50
N ILE A 50 -8.53 3.20 0.76
CA ILE A 50 -9.85 2.66 1.10
C ILE A 50 -10.97 3.53 0.50
N ASN A 51 -10.84 4.84 0.55
CA ASN A 51 -11.79 5.77 -0.07
C ASN A 51 -11.82 5.63 -1.59
N ALA A 52 -10.65 5.55 -2.24
CA ALA A 52 -10.57 5.36 -3.69
C ALA A 52 -11.24 4.05 -4.14
N VAL A 53 -11.02 2.97 -3.41
CA VAL A 53 -11.68 1.67 -3.68
C VAL A 53 -13.18 1.75 -3.40
N SER A 54 -13.59 2.39 -2.33
CA SER A 54 -15.00 2.63 -2.00
C SER A 54 -15.72 3.37 -3.14
N ASP A 55 -15.12 4.44 -3.64
CA ASP A 55 -15.68 5.22 -4.75
C ASP A 55 -15.82 4.40 -6.05
N VAL A 56 -14.77 3.64 -6.38
CA VAL A 56 -14.73 2.86 -7.62
C VAL A 56 -15.68 1.67 -7.58
N THR A 57 -15.81 1.02 -6.42
CA THR A 57 -16.66 -0.17 -6.26
C THR A 57 -18.08 0.13 -5.81
N SER A 58 -18.35 1.37 -5.40
CA SER A 58 -19.62 1.80 -4.77
C SER A 58 -19.96 1.03 -3.48
N ILE A 59 -18.95 0.52 -2.80
CA ILE A 59 -19.09 -0.18 -1.52
C ILE A 59 -18.54 0.72 -0.42
N SER A 60 -19.37 0.99 0.60
CA SER A 60 -18.95 1.87 1.69
C SER A 60 -17.73 1.32 2.43
N LYS A 61 -16.88 2.22 2.92
CA LYS A 61 -15.69 1.94 3.73
C LYS A 61 -16.00 0.99 4.89
N ASP A 62 -17.08 1.22 5.59
CA ASP A 62 -17.51 0.36 6.69
C ASP A 62 -17.82 -1.07 6.24
N LYS A 63 -18.51 -1.23 5.12
CA LYS A 63 -18.78 -2.56 4.53
C LYS A 63 -17.51 -3.27 4.08
N ILE A 64 -16.54 -2.54 3.53
CA ILE A 64 -15.26 -3.12 3.13
C ILE A 64 -14.53 -3.71 4.33
N ILE A 65 -14.45 -2.97 5.44
CA ILE A 65 -13.68 -3.35 6.63
C ILE A 65 -14.48 -4.29 7.54
N ASN A 66 -15.68 -3.93 7.89
CA ASN A 66 -16.47 -4.58 8.94
C ASN A 66 -17.57 -5.51 8.41
N GLY A 67 -17.90 -5.47 7.12
CA GLY A 67 -18.95 -6.29 6.55
C GLY A 67 -18.69 -7.79 6.77
N LYS A 68 -19.76 -8.53 7.00
CA LYS A 68 -19.75 -9.98 7.21
C LYS A 68 -20.29 -10.75 6.01
N ASP A 69 -20.81 -10.02 5.03
CA ASP A 69 -21.45 -10.62 3.85
C ASP A 69 -20.42 -11.36 3.00
N LYS A 70 -20.84 -12.49 2.44
CA LYS A 70 -20.05 -13.22 1.46
C LYS A 70 -20.21 -12.65 0.03
N ASN A 71 -20.57 -11.39 -0.10
CA ASN A 71 -20.75 -10.73 -1.39
C ASN A 71 -19.41 -10.64 -2.14
N ASP A 72 -19.43 -11.05 -3.41
CA ASP A 72 -18.25 -11.05 -4.27
C ASP A 72 -17.71 -9.64 -4.54
N ASP A 73 -18.58 -8.64 -4.65
CA ASP A 73 -18.16 -7.23 -4.81
C ASP A 73 -17.38 -6.73 -3.60
N ARG A 74 -17.80 -7.09 -2.39
CA ARG A 74 -17.08 -6.75 -1.16
C ARG A 74 -15.72 -7.44 -1.09
N LYS A 75 -15.66 -8.74 -1.44
CA LYS A 75 -14.37 -9.46 -1.51
C LYS A 75 -13.43 -8.81 -2.51
N MET A 76 -13.96 -8.38 -3.65
CA MET A 76 -13.23 -7.66 -4.68
C MET A 76 -12.69 -6.33 -4.15
N ALA A 77 -13.52 -5.55 -3.48
CA ALA A 77 -13.10 -4.29 -2.86
C ALA A 77 -12.00 -4.49 -1.82
N LEU A 78 -12.14 -5.48 -0.93
CA LEU A 78 -11.13 -5.80 0.07
C LEU A 78 -9.83 -6.28 -0.59
N ALA A 79 -9.91 -7.13 -1.62
CA ALA A 79 -8.76 -7.59 -2.38
C ALA A 79 -8.00 -6.43 -3.04
N LEU A 80 -8.71 -5.44 -3.58
CA LEU A 80 -8.12 -4.23 -4.15
C LEU A 80 -7.39 -3.39 -3.09
N CYS A 81 -7.99 -3.19 -1.92
CA CYS A 81 -7.32 -2.49 -0.81
C CYS A 81 -6.01 -3.17 -0.43
N VAL A 82 -6.02 -4.48 -0.23
CA VAL A 82 -4.82 -5.26 0.11
C VAL A 82 -3.78 -5.17 -0.99
N HIS A 83 -4.20 -5.33 -2.25
CA HIS A 83 -3.30 -5.31 -3.39
C HIS A 83 -2.54 -3.98 -3.51
N PHE A 84 -3.26 -2.86 -3.47
CA PHE A 84 -2.64 -1.55 -3.60
C PHE A 84 -1.78 -1.19 -2.39
N LEU A 85 -2.26 -1.41 -1.18
CA LEU A 85 -1.48 -1.12 0.03
C LEU A 85 -0.22 -1.98 0.13
N LYS A 86 -0.29 -3.26 -0.27
CA LYS A 86 0.87 -4.16 -0.26
C LYS A 86 1.88 -3.85 -1.37
N ASN A 87 1.42 -3.70 -2.60
CA ASN A 87 2.31 -3.67 -3.76
C ASN A 87 2.74 -2.25 -4.17
N GLU A 88 1.88 -1.25 -4.01
CA GLU A 88 2.20 0.13 -4.37
C GLU A 88 2.81 0.93 -3.20
N PHE A 89 2.42 0.60 -1.96
CA PHE A 89 2.82 1.34 -0.77
C PHE A 89 3.64 0.52 0.23
N ASN A 90 4.00 -0.72 -0.11
CA ASN A 90 4.88 -1.59 0.68
C ASN A 90 4.44 -1.85 2.13
N TYR A 91 3.13 -1.86 2.42
CA TYR A 91 2.65 -2.31 3.72
C TYR A 91 2.87 -3.81 3.89
N SER A 92 3.27 -4.23 5.08
CA SER A 92 3.30 -5.66 5.41
C SER A 92 1.89 -6.17 5.74
N TYR A 93 1.68 -7.48 5.60
CA TYR A 93 0.41 -8.07 6.05
C TYR A 93 0.16 -7.90 7.55
N LYS A 94 1.25 -7.82 8.34
CA LYS A 94 1.16 -7.53 9.77
C LYS A 94 0.62 -6.13 10.04
N ASP A 95 1.03 -5.14 9.24
CA ASP A 95 0.52 -3.77 9.34
C ASP A 95 -0.95 -3.69 8.93
N LEU A 96 -1.34 -4.42 7.90
CA LEU A 96 -2.70 -4.40 7.35
C LEU A 96 -3.70 -5.19 8.19
N SER A 97 -3.25 -6.21 8.90
CA SER A 97 -4.11 -7.12 9.68
C SER A 97 -5.03 -6.38 10.67
N PRO A 98 -4.53 -5.51 11.56
CA PRO A 98 -5.40 -4.77 12.48
C PRO A 98 -6.31 -3.75 11.78
N LEU A 99 -5.84 -3.16 10.68
CA LEU A 99 -6.54 -2.10 9.96
C LEU A 99 -7.73 -2.66 9.16
N LEU A 100 -7.53 -3.78 8.48
CA LEU A 100 -8.54 -4.44 7.67
C LEU A 100 -9.32 -5.53 8.42
N LYS A 101 -8.98 -5.75 9.69
CA LYS A 101 -9.60 -6.75 10.57
C LYS A 101 -9.63 -8.16 9.95
N LYS A 102 -8.52 -8.55 9.33
CA LYS A 102 -8.30 -9.86 8.71
C LYS A 102 -6.95 -10.40 9.13
N ASP A 103 -6.84 -11.71 9.28
CA ASP A 103 -5.55 -12.34 9.55
C ASP A 103 -4.63 -12.26 8.32
N THR A 104 -3.33 -12.40 8.55
CA THR A 104 -2.30 -12.29 7.51
C THR A 104 -2.46 -13.34 6.40
N SER A 105 -2.97 -14.52 6.74
CA SER A 105 -3.24 -15.59 5.77
C SER A 105 -4.37 -15.21 4.81
N ALA A 106 -5.46 -14.64 5.32
CA ALA A 106 -6.55 -14.12 4.50
C ALA A 106 -6.09 -12.98 3.58
N LEU A 107 -5.30 -12.04 4.11
CA LEU A 107 -4.74 -10.92 3.33
C LEU A 107 -3.85 -11.43 2.18
N SER A 108 -3.01 -12.43 2.44
CA SER A 108 -2.19 -13.05 1.40
C SER A 108 -3.04 -13.68 0.29
N LYS A 109 -4.13 -14.36 0.62
CA LYS A 109 -5.07 -14.92 -0.35
C LYS A 109 -5.73 -13.84 -1.21
N TYR A 110 -6.18 -12.75 -0.61
CA TYR A 110 -6.76 -11.61 -1.34
C TYR A 110 -5.77 -10.99 -2.32
N ASN A 111 -4.53 -10.78 -1.90
CA ASN A 111 -3.49 -10.26 -2.79
C ASN A 111 -3.18 -11.21 -3.94
N SER A 112 -3.07 -12.50 -3.67
CA SER A 112 -2.83 -13.54 -4.69
C SER A 112 -3.97 -13.62 -5.70
N PHE A 113 -5.19 -13.41 -5.27
CA PHE A 113 -6.37 -13.39 -6.13
C PHE A 113 -6.27 -12.29 -7.19
N VAL A 114 -5.86 -11.09 -6.84
CA VAL A 114 -5.66 -9.98 -7.79
C VAL A 114 -4.47 -10.25 -8.73
N LYS A 115 -3.37 -10.79 -8.20
CA LYS A 115 -2.16 -11.10 -8.98
C LYS A 115 -2.37 -12.19 -10.02
N LYS A 116 -3.29 -13.10 -9.77
CA LYS A 116 -3.57 -14.26 -10.63
C LYS A 116 -4.62 -14.00 -11.71
N LEU A 117 -4.98 -12.75 -11.97
CA LEU A 117 -5.90 -12.44 -13.07
C LEU A 117 -5.42 -13.06 -14.38
N PRO A 118 -6.25 -13.87 -15.04
CA PRO A 118 -5.85 -14.55 -16.26
C PRO A 118 -5.62 -13.57 -17.41
N ASN A 119 -4.58 -13.84 -18.21
CA ASN A 119 -4.25 -12.98 -19.36
C ASN A 119 -5.16 -13.22 -20.58
N GLU A 120 -5.77 -14.39 -20.71
CA GLU A 120 -6.45 -14.80 -21.94
C GLU A 120 -7.95 -14.98 -21.76
N SER A 121 -8.51 -15.86 -21.13
CA SER A 121 -9.99 -15.99 -21.01
C SER A 121 -10.53 -15.42 -19.71
N LYS A 122 -11.00 -14.18 -19.77
CA LYS A 122 -11.51 -13.46 -18.60
C LYS A 122 -12.99 -13.66 -18.43
N THR A 123 -13.40 -14.08 -17.23
CA THR A 123 -14.81 -14.07 -16.82
C THR A 123 -15.32 -12.62 -16.69
N GLU A 124 -16.62 -12.42 -16.60
CA GLU A 124 -17.22 -11.10 -16.32
C GLU A 124 -16.69 -10.51 -15.00
N PHE A 125 -16.44 -11.37 -14.01
CA PHE A 125 -15.83 -10.99 -12.74
C PHE A 125 -14.40 -10.47 -12.94
N ASP A 126 -13.57 -11.15 -13.73
CA ASP A 126 -12.20 -10.75 -14.02
C ASP A 126 -12.15 -9.40 -14.76
N LYS A 127 -13.02 -9.20 -15.74
CA LYS A 127 -13.15 -7.93 -16.49
C LYS A 127 -13.53 -6.78 -15.56
N LYS A 128 -14.47 -7.02 -14.66
CA LYS A 128 -14.92 -6.04 -13.66
C LYS A 128 -13.77 -5.65 -12.72
N LEU A 129 -13.06 -6.64 -12.21
CA LEU A 129 -11.90 -6.44 -11.34
C LEU A 129 -10.79 -5.66 -12.06
N GLU A 130 -10.48 -6.01 -13.29
CA GLU A 130 -9.49 -5.28 -14.11
C GLU A 130 -9.90 -3.82 -14.34
N SER A 131 -11.16 -3.56 -14.62
CA SER A 131 -11.70 -2.20 -14.74
C SER A 131 -11.51 -1.40 -13.45
N TYR A 132 -11.78 -2.00 -12.31
CA TYR A 132 -11.58 -1.37 -11.01
C TYR A 132 -10.10 -1.08 -10.72
N ILE A 133 -9.20 -2.00 -11.04
CA ILE A 133 -7.75 -1.81 -10.91
C ILE A 133 -7.32 -0.57 -11.71
N LYS A 134 -7.74 -0.44 -12.95
CA LYS A 134 -7.43 0.71 -13.81
C LYS A 134 -7.93 2.03 -13.20
N LYS A 135 -9.16 2.05 -12.71
CA LYS A 135 -9.78 3.25 -12.09
C LYS A 135 -9.06 3.66 -10.79
N VAL A 136 -8.70 2.71 -9.95
CA VAL A 136 -7.95 2.99 -8.71
C VAL A 136 -6.55 3.50 -9.03
N LYS A 137 -5.86 2.90 -10.01
CA LYS A 137 -4.54 3.39 -10.47
C LYS A 137 -4.60 4.82 -10.96
N LEU A 138 -5.65 5.21 -11.68
CA LEU A 138 -5.84 6.60 -12.12
C LEU A 138 -6.00 7.55 -10.92
N LYS A 139 -6.80 7.19 -9.93
CA LYS A 139 -6.96 8.00 -8.71
C LYS A 139 -5.64 8.16 -7.94
N ILE A 140 -4.83 7.10 -7.86
CA ILE A 140 -3.51 7.16 -7.23
C ILE A 140 -2.58 8.08 -8.03
N ALA A 141 -2.57 7.98 -9.35
CA ALA A 141 -1.75 8.84 -10.21
C ALA A 141 -2.14 10.31 -10.09
N GLU A 142 -3.44 10.63 -10.11
CA GLU A 142 -3.96 11.99 -9.89
C GLU A 142 -3.54 12.55 -8.54
N LYS A 143 -3.61 11.74 -7.48
CA LYS A 143 -3.16 12.13 -6.14
C LYS A 143 -1.67 12.46 -6.10
N LYS A 144 -0.84 11.63 -6.71
CA LYS A 144 0.62 11.84 -6.78
C LYS A 144 1.00 13.09 -7.58
N LEU A 145 0.21 13.49 -8.58
CA LEU A 145 0.45 14.70 -9.37
C LEU A 145 0.05 15.98 -8.61
N ASN A 146 -0.90 15.89 -7.69
CA ASN A 146 -1.42 17.04 -6.93
C ASN A 146 -0.71 17.27 -5.59
N ASP A 147 0.14 16.35 -5.16
CA ASP A 147 0.99 16.45 -3.99
C ASP A 147 2.42 16.85 -4.40
#